data_1b82ac6f87ba9197757305e431b2b9f6
#
_entry.id   1b82ac6f87ba9197757305e431b2b9f6
#
_cell.length_a   1.000
_cell.length_b   1.000
_cell.length_c   1.000
_cell.angle_alpha   90.00
_cell.angle_beta   90.00
_cell.angle_gamma   90.00
#
_symmetry.space_group_name_H-M   'P 1'
#
loop_
_entity.id
_entity.type
_entity.pdbx_description
1 polymer ?
#
loop_
_entity_poly.entity_id
_entity_poly.type
_entity_poly.pdbx_seq_one_letter_code
_entity_poly.pdbx_strand_id
1 'polypeptide(L)'
;SYHERNTRVKVFGHGFKKSDILNEALNQARVEETGLRIPKLLEVRKVDGKWAIVTEFVEGETLQSLMEQHPDQLESYMEQFVLLQKEIQSKRSPLLTKLKDKMNRKISQSGLDATTRYDLHTRLNAMHDHIKVCHGDFNPSNVIVDKDGRLYVIDWSHATQGNGSADAARTYLL
;
A
#
# COMPACT_ATOMS: atom_id res chain seq x y z
N SER A 1 7.63 -15.12 0.20
CA SER A 1 8.59 -14.39 1.08
C SER A 1 9.23 -15.35 2.07
N TYR A 2 10.43 -15.08 2.48
CA TYR A 2 11.13 -15.78 3.55
C TYR A 2 11.96 -14.79 4.38
N HIS A 3 12.47 -15.24 5.55
CA HIS A 3 13.27 -14.43 6.46
C HIS A 3 14.75 -14.81 6.35
N GLU A 4 15.62 -13.83 6.39
CA GLU A 4 17.07 -13.99 6.43
C GLU A 4 17.65 -12.92 7.37
N ARG A 5 18.26 -13.31 8.49
CA ARG A 5 18.97 -12.41 9.44
C ARG A 5 18.24 -11.08 9.74
N ASN A 6 17.05 -11.12 10.31
CA ASN A 6 16.23 -9.92 10.58
C ASN A 6 15.77 -9.16 9.32
N THR A 7 15.76 -9.79 8.17
CA THR A 7 15.22 -9.21 6.95
C THR A 7 14.09 -10.06 6.38
N ARG A 8 13.16 -9.43 5.69
CA ARG A 8 12.12 -10.09 4.89
C ARG A 8 12.50 -9.98 3.43
N VAL A 9 12.53 -11.12 2.75
CA VAL A 9 12.83 -11.21 1.31
C VAL A 9 11.55 -11.56 0.56
N LYS A 10 11.03 -10.64 -0.25
CA LYS A 10 9.88 -10.85 -1.14
C LYS A 10 10.42 -11.18 -2.53
N VAL A 11 10.36 -12.45 -2.91
CA VAL A 11 10.78 -12.93 -4.24
C VAL A 11 9.59 -12.89 -5.19
N PHE A 12 9.80 -12.35 -6.40
CA PHE A 12 8.77 -12.22 -7.43
C PHE A 12 8.86 -13.34 -8.45
N GLY A 13 7.70 -13.86 -8.86
CA GLY A 13 7.62 -14.88 -9.91
C GLY A 13 8.01 -14.33 -11.30
N HIS A 14 8.22 -15.22 -12.26
CA HIS A 14 8.63 -14.85 -13.63
C HIS A 14 7.61 -13.98 -14.39
N GLY A 15 6.34 -13.97 -13.98
CA GLY A 15 5.29 -13.14 -14.59
C GLY A 15 5.34 -11.64 -14.21
N PHE A 16 6.14 -11.27 -13.23
CA PHE A 16 6.26 -9.87 -12.80
C PHE A 16 7.28 -9.12 -13.66
N LYS A 17 6.88 -7.94 -14.16
CA LYS A 17 7.81 -7.08 -14.90
C LYS A 17 8.80 -6.43 -13.95
N LYS A 18 10.05 -6.31 -14.40
CA LYS A 18 11.10 -5.59 -13.65
C LYS A 18 10.67 -4.19 -13.24
N SER A 19 9.98 -3.46 -14.13
CA SER A 19 9.48 -2.11 -13.87
C SER A 19 8.52 -2.04 -12.69
N ASP A 20 7.65 -3.04 -12.55
CA ASP A 20 6.64 -3.07 -11.49
C ASP A 20 7.31 -3.33 -10.13
N ILE A 21 8.30 -4.22 -10.10
CA ILE A 21 9.08 -4.53 -8.91
C ILE A 21 9.90 -3.32 -8.45
N LEU A 22 10.57 -2.65 -9.39
CA LEU A 22 11.32 -1.43 -9.08
C LEU A 22 10.39 -0.29 -8.64
N ASN A 23 9.19 -0.18 -9.22
CA ASN A 23 8.21 0.80 -8.79
C ASN A 23 7.67 0.51 -7.37
N GLU A 24 7.48 -0.76 -7.01
CA GLU A 24 7.11 -1.15 -5.63
C GLU A 24 8.20 -0.74 -4.65
N ALA A 25 9.47 -1.04 -4.94
CA ALA A 25 10.60 -0.63 -4.11
C ALA A 25 10.71 0.90 -4.01
N LEU A 26 10.51 1.62 -5.12
CA LEU A 26 10.54 3.08 -5.14
C LEU A 26 9.38 3.69 -4.32
N ASN A 27 8.19 3.11 -4.38
CA ASN A 27 7.06 3.53 -3.53
C ASN A 27 7.39 3.33 -2.05
N GLN A 28 7.97 2.17 -1.69
CA GLN A 28 8.41 1.89 -0.32
C GLN A 28 9.37 2.98 0.16
N ALA A 29 10.43 3.27 -0.59
CA ALA A 29 11.42 4.29 -0.25
C ALA A 29 10.79 5.70 -0.09
N ARG A 30 9.87 6.08 -0.98
CA ARG A 30 9.17 7.38 -0.92
C ARG A 30 8.28 7.52 0.30
N VAL A 31 7.66 6.42 0.73
CA VAL A 31 6.82 6.41 1.93
C VAL A 31 7.67 6.43 3.19
N GLU A 32 8.84 5.80 3.21
CA GLU A 32 9.80 5.90 4.33
C GLU A 32 10.12 7.36 4.69
N GLU A 33 10.33 8.21 3.68
CA GLU A 33 10.64 9.63 3.87
C GLU A 33 9.51 10.42 4.57
N THR A 34 8.30 9.87 4.64
CA THR A 34 7.15 10.52 5.31
C THR A 34 7.18 10.38 6.83
N GLY A 35 8.05 9.52 7.36
CA GLY A 35 8.14 9.19 8.79
C GLY A 35 7.02 8.27 9.28
N LEU A 36 6.25 7.66 8.37
CA LEU A 36 5.34 6.55 8.73
C LEU A 36 6.14 5.35 9.23
N ARG A 37 5.55 4.62 10.16
CA ARG A 37 6.16 3.39 10.67
C ARG A 37 5.93 2.26 9.67
N ILE A 38 6.97 1.98 8.89
CA ILE A 38 6.99 0.93 7.88
C ILE A 38 8.35 0.20 7.94
N PRO A 39 8.44 -1.06 7.49
CA PRO A 39 9.72 -1.74 7.33
C PRO A 39 10.57 -1.00 6.29
N LYS A 40 11.82 -0.65 6.61
CA LYS A 40 12.70 0.05 5.67
C LYS A 40 13.07 -0.84 4.51
N LEU A 41 13.16 -0.24 3.33
CA LEU A 41 13.75 -0.87 2.15
C LEU A 41 15.27 -0.98 2.35
N LEU A 42 15.81 -2.17 2.20
CA LEU A 42 17.26 -2.42 2.37
C LEU A 42 17.94 -2.66 1.03
N GLU A 43 17.33 -3.46 0.17
CA GLU A 43 17.97 -3.89 -1.08
C GLU A 43 16.94 -4.33 -2.13
N VAL A 44 17.28 -4.17 -3.39
CA VAL A 44 16.62 -4.85 -4.51
C VAL A 44 17.68 -5.71 -5.21
N ARG A 45 17.49 -7.03 -5.21
CA ARG A 45 18.46 -7.98 -5.75
C ARG A 45 17.82 -9.11 -6.54
N LYS A 46 18.64 -9.97 -7.13
CA LYS A 46 18.19 -11.24 -7.69
C LYS A 46 18.49 -12.40 -6.73
N VAL A 47 17.54 -13.30 -6.61
CA VAL A 47 17.65 -14.57 -5.87
C VAL A 47 17.23 -15.68 -6.82
N ASP A 48 18.12 -16.60 -7.12
CA ASP A 48 17.90 -17.69 -8.09
C ASP A 48 17.32 -17.20 -9.43
N GLY A 49 17.90 -16.11 -9.95
CA GLY A 49 17.47 -15.49 -11.20
C GLY A 49 16.19 -14.64 -11.15
N LYS A 50 15.48 -14.64 -10.04
CA LYS A 50 14.24 -13.87 -9.82
C LYS A 50 14.53 -12.58 -9.07
N TRP A 51 13.80 -11.52 -9.38
CA TRP A 51 13.89 -10.27 -8.65
C TRP A 51 13.32 -10.43 -7.23
N ALA A 52 13.95 -9.77 -6.27
CA ALA A 52 13.52 -9.73 -4.89
C ALA A 52 13.67 -8.32 -4.30
N ILE A 53 12.73 -7.96 -3.42
CA ILE A 53 12.81 -6.78 -2.57
C ILE A 53 13.11 -7.26 -1.14
N VAL A 54 14.11 -6.66 -0.52
CA VAL A 54 14.54 -6.95 0.84
C VAL A 54 14.19 -5.75 1.72
N THR A 55 13.45 -6.01 2.79
CA THR A 55 13.08 -5.01 3.79
C THR A 55 13.51 -5.46 5.19
N GLU A 56 13.47 -4.54 6.14
CA GLU A 56 13.53 -4.92 7.55
C GLU A 56 12.44 -5.96 7.86
N PHE A 57 12.76 -6.87 8.76
CA PHE A 57 11.77 -7.79 9.31
C PHE A 57 11.12 -7.16 10.54
N VAL A 58 9.81 -7.08 10.55
CA VAL A 58 9.03 -6.70 11.72
C VAL A 58 8.48 -7.98 12.34
N GLU A 59 8.96 -8.30 13.54
CA GLU A 59 8.45 -9.42 14.33
C GLU A 59 7.11 -9.03 14.95
N GLY A 60 6.04 -9.77 14.60
CA GLY A 60 4.69 -9.51 15.07
C GLY A 60 3.65 -10.31 14.32
N GLU A 61 2.39 -10.05 14.63
CA GLU A 61 1.24 -10.65 13.96
C GLU A 61 0.51 -9.62 13.13
N THR A 62 -0.22 -10.08 12.11
CA THR A 62 -1.09 -9.18 11.35
C THR A 62 -2.29 -8.76 12.22
N LEU A 63 -2.73 -7.52 12.01
CA LEU A 63 -3.93 -7.02 12.70
C LEU A 63 -5.15 -7.90 12.41
N GLN A 64 -5.24 -8.45 11.18
CA GLN A 64 -6.27 -9.43 10.82
C GLN A 64 -6.23 -10.66 11.73
N SER A 65 -5.05 -11.26 11.91
CA SER A 65 -4.88 -12.44 12.78
C SER A 65 -5.31 -12.14 14.22
N LEU A 66 -4.94 -10.97 14.74
CA LEU A 66 -5.34 -10.54 16.09
C LEU A 66 -6.85 -10.33 16.22
N MET A 67 -7.51 -9.74 15.20
CA MET A 67 -8.98 -9.58 15.17
C MET A 67 -9.70 -10.94 15.18
N GLU A 68 -9.15 -11.93 14.45
CA GLU A 68 -9.70 -13.28 14.39
C GLU A 68 -9.51 -14.05 15.70
N GLN A 69 -8.35 -13.87 16.38
CA GLN A 69 -8.03 -14.53 17.64
C GLN A 69 -8.73 -13.89 18.84
N HIS A 70 -8.98 -12.58 18.80
CA HIS A 70 -9.53 -11.79 19.90
C HIS A 70 -10.77 -10.99 19.46
N PRO A 71 -11.89 -11.65 19.13
CA PRO A 71 -13.11 -10.98 18.66
C PRO A 71 -13.72 -10.05 19.71
N ASP A 72 -13.43 -10.27 20.99
CA ASP A 72 -13.82 -9.40 22.11
C ASP A 72 -13.13 -8.03 22.07
N GLN A 73 -12.00 -7.91 21.37
CA GLN A 73 -11.23 -6.68 21.20
C GLN A 73 -11.42 -6.03 19.83
N LEU A 74 -12.33 -6.54 19.00
CA LEU A 74 -12.51 -6.10 17.61
C LEU A 74 -12.73 -4.59 17.48
N GLU A 75 -13.52 -3.98 18.38
CA GLU A 75 -13.79 -2.54 18.36
C GLU A 75 -12.49 -1.73 18.56
N SER A 76 -11.65 -2.13 19.52
CA SER A 76 -10.36 -1.51 19.77
C SER A 76 -9.40 -1.63 18.60
N TYR A 77 -9.34 -2.79 17.95
CA TYR A 77 -8.51 -2.99 16.77
C TYR A 77 -9.00 -2.17 15.58
N MET A 78 -10.32 -2.07 15.40
CA MET A 78 -10.92 -1.24 14.35
C MET A 78 -10.66 0.25 14.58
N GLU A 79 -10.71 0.73 15.81
CA GLU A 79 -10.34 2.10 16.15
C GLU A 79 -8.88 2.39 15.78
N GLN A 80 -7.95 1.52 16.18
CA GLN A 80 -6.54 1.65 15.84
C GLN A 80 -6.31 1.63 14.33
N PHE A 81 -7.01 0.75 13.60
CA PHE A 81 -6.94 0.66 12.15
C PHE A 81 -7.38 1.96 11.45
N VAL A 82 -8.50 2.54 11.89
CA VAL A 82 -9.01 3.81 11.36
C VAL A 82 -8.07 4.97 11.70
N LEU A 83 -7.52 5.02 12.91
CA LEU A 83 -6.54 6.04 13.31
C LEU A 83 -5.28 5.95 12.47
N LEU A 84 -4.78 4.73 12.21
CA LEU A 84 -3.64 4.51 11.35
C LEU A 84 -3.90 4.96 9.90
N GLN A 85 -5.09 4.70 9.35
CA GLN A 85 -5.46 5.21 8.02
C GLN A 85 -5.47 6.74 7.98
N LYS A 86 -5.98 7.39 9.04
CA LYS A 86 -5.95 8.86 9.16
C LYS A 86 -4.51 9.37 9.27
N GLU A 87 -3.63 8.67 9.99
CA GLU A 87 -2.21 9.01 10.06
C GLU A 87 -1.56 8.95 8.68
N ILE A 88 -1.76 7.86 7.90
CA ILE A 88 -1.28 7.74 6.53
C ILE A 88 -1.75 8.93 5.69
N GLN A 89 -3.04 9.25 5.74
CA GLN A 89 -3.65 10.32 4.97
C GLN A 89 -3.26 11.72 5.45
N SER A 90 -2.63 11.86 6.61
CA SER A 90 -2.04 13.12 7.08
C SER A 90 -0.71 13.45 6.41
N LYS A 91 -0.05 12.44 5.84
CA LYS A 91 1.28 12.56 5.21
C LYS A 91 1.18 13.03 3.76
N ARG A 92 2.31 13.53 3.26
CA ARG A 92 2.49 14.00 1.89
C ARG A 92 3.77 13.40 1.31
N SER A 93 3.68 12.90 0.09
CA SER A 93 4.84 12.41 -0.66
C SER A 93 4.66 12.80 -2.14
N PRO A 94 5.14 13.99 -2.53
CA PRO A 94 4.86 14.57 -3.86
C PRO A 94 5.47 13.79 -5.02
N LEU A 95 6.41 12.91 -4.76
CA LEU A 95 7.02 12.04 -5.77
C LEU A 95 6.22 10.77 -6.06
N LEU A 96 5.23 10.42 -5.23
CA LEU A 96 4.32 9.32 -5.53
C LEU A 96 3.49 9.62 -6.78
N THR A 97 3.16 8.59 -7.53
CA THR A 97 2.25 8.70 -8.68
C THR A 97 0.90 9.28 -8.24
N LYS A 98 0.35 10.23 -8.99
CA LYS A 98 -0.99 10.77 -8.71
C LYS A 98 -2.05 9.69 -8.89
N LEU A 99 -2.97 9.58 -7.93
CA LEU A 99 -4.07 8.61 -7.98
C LEU A 99 -4.94 8.80 -9.24
N LYS A 100 -5.23 10.05 -9.63
CA LYS A 100 -5.97 10.34 -10.86
C LYS A 100 -5.26 9.82 -12.11
N ASP A 101 -3.94 9.99 -12.22
CA ASP A 101 -3.17 9.51 -13.38
C ASP A 101 -3.19 7.97 -13.44
N LYS A 102 -3.07 7.32 -12.28
CA LYS A 102 -3.21 5.85 -12.17
C LYS A 102 -4.59 5.38 -12.60
N MET A 103 -5.65 6.05 -12.15
CA MET A 103 -7.03 5.72 -12.50
C MET A 103 -7.32 6.00 -13.98
N ASN A 104 -6.88 7.13 -14.53
CA ASN A 104 -7.03 7.46 -15.94
C ASN A 104 -6.37 6.40 -16.84
N ARG A 105 -5.17 5.92 -16.49
CA ARG A 105 -4.54 4.81 -17.21
C ARG A 105 -5.37 3.52 -17.17
N LYS A 106 -5.91 3.18 -16.00
CA LYS A 106 -6.76 1.98 -15.86
C LYS A 106 -8.03 2.07 -16.68
N ILE A 107 -8.69 3.25 -16.72
CA ILE A 107 -9.87 3.49 -17.54
C ILE A 107 -9.50 3.32 -19.02
N SER A 108 -8.41 3.95 -19.48
CA SER A 108 -7.94 3.86 -20.87
C SER A 108 -7.59 2.43 -21.31
N GLN A 109 -7.09 1.61 -20.40
CA GLN A 109 -6.69 0.21 -20.65
C GLN A 109 -7.83 -0.79 -20.42
N SER A 110 -8.99 -0.34 -19.96
CA SER A 110 -10.13 -1.21 -19.71
C SER A 110 -10.78 -1.68 -21.02
N GLY A 111 -11.46 -2.83 -20.99
CA GLY A 111 -12.28 -3.34 -22.09
C GLY A 111 -13.63 -2.64 -22.25
N LEU A 112 -13.87 -1.51 -21.56
CA LEU A 112 -15.11 -0.76 -21.67
C LEU A 112 -15.23 -0.05 -23.03
N ASP A 113 -16.46 0.20 -23.48
CA ASP A 113 -16.72 0.97 -24.69
C ASP A 113 -16.23 2.43 -24.58
N ALA A 114 -16.10 3.11 -25.71
CA ALA A 114 -15.54 4.46 -25.78
C ALA A 114 -16.37 5.49 -25.01
N THR A 115 -17.70 5.38 -25.05
CA THR A 115 -18.61 6.31 -24.37
C THR A 115 -18.47 6.18 -22.86
N THR A 116 -18.46 4.96 -22.35
CA THR A 116 -18.28 4.68 -20.92
C THR A 116 -16.91 5.16 -20.43
N ARG A 117 -15.83 4.91 -21.20
CA ARG A 117 -14.50 5.42 -20.85
C ARG A 117 -14.47 6.96 -20.81
N TYR A 118 -15.07 7.62 -21.78
CA TYR A 118 -15.15 9.07 -21.81
C TYR A 118 -15.89 9.64 -20.59
N ASP A 119 -17.03 9.07 -20.23
CA ASP A 119 -17.79 9.48 -19.06
C ASP A 119 -16.98 9.29 -17.76
N LEU A 120 -16.32 8.14 -17.60
CA LEU A 120 -15.46 7.88 -16.44
C LEU A 120 -14.28 8.85 -16.34
N HIS A 121 -13.61 9.17 -17.46
CA HIS A 121 -12.54 10.16 -17.50
C HIS A 121 -13.06 11.54 -17.10
N THR A 122 -14.22 11.94 -17.63
CA THR A 122 -14.83 13.23 -17.33
C THR A 122 -15.17 13.36 -15.85
N ARG A 123 -15.80 12.34 -15.27
CA ARG A 123 -16.13 12.32 -13.82
C ARG A 123 -14.87 12.33 -12.95
N LEU A 124 -13.87 11.53 -13.28
CA LEU A 124 -12.61 11.48 -12.54
C LEU A 124 -11.89 12.84 -12.58
N ASN A 125 -11.83 13.48 -13.75
CA ASN A 125 -11.16 14.77 -13.91
C ASN A 125 -11.89 15.91 -13.17
N ALA A 126 -13.21 15.83 -13.03
CA ALA A 126 -14.01 16.78 -12.27
C ALA A 126 -13.82 16.71 -10.75
N MET A 127 -13.26 15.61 -10.22
CA MET A 127 -12.97 15.49 -8.79
C MET A 127 -11.83 16.42 -8.38
N HIS A 128 -11.88 16.94 -7.15
CA HIS A 128 -10.81 17.78 -6.61
C HIS A 128 -9.49 17.01 -6.51
N ASP A 129 -8.37 17.71 -6.76
CA ASP A 129 -7.05 17.17 -6.55
C ASP A 129 -6.68 17.26 -5.06
N HIS A 130 -6.09 16.17 -4.56
CA HIS A 130 -5.54 16.06 -3.23
C HIS A 130 -4.13 15.49 -3.31
N ILE A 131 -3.34 15.74 -2.26
CA ILE A 131 -1.92 15.36 -2.18
C ILE A 131 -1.62 14.47 -0.97
N LYS A 132 -2.64 13.79 -0.45
CA LYS A 132 -2.50 12.87 0.68
C LYS A 132 -1.84 11.58 0.22
N VAL A 133 -1.04 10.96 1.09
CA VAL A 133 -0.58 9.59 0.86
C VAL A 133 -1.78 8.65 0.92
N CYS A 134 -1.91 7.82 -0.09
CA CYS A 134 -2.91 6.77 -0.23
C CYS A 134 -2.20 5.43 -0.35
N HIS A 135 -2.59 4.45 0.45
CA HIS A 135 -2.00 3.12 0.42
C HIS A 135 -2.44 2.32 -0.82
N GLY A 136 -3.72 2.39 -1.14
CA GLY A 136 -4.32 1.72 -2.29
C GLY A 136 -4.61 0.23 -2.11
N ASP A 137 -4.27 -0.35 -0.94
CA ASP A 137 -4.59 -1.71 -0.53
C ASP A 137 -4.58 -1.82 1.00
N PHE A 138 -5.12 -0.80 1.67
CA PHE A 138 -5.13 -0.73 3.12
C PHE A 138 -6.20 -1.66 3.71
N ASN A 139 -5.75 -2.73 4.32
CA ASN A 139 -6.59 -3.72 4.99
C ASN A 139 -5.84 -4.32 6.19
N PRO A 140 -6.51 -4.99 7.14
CA PRO A 140 -5.86 -5.49 8.36
C PRO A 140 -4.74 -6.52 8.14
N SER A 141 -4.71 -7.23 7.01
CA SER A 141 -3.62 -8.15 6.68
C SER A 141 -2.32 -7.42 6.29
N ASN A 142 -2.41 -6.14 5.93
CA ASN A 142 -1.28 -5.28 5.58
C ASN A 142 -0.82 -4.39 6.77
N VAL A 143 -1.24 -4.72 7.98
CA VAL A 143 -0.79 -4.07 9.22
C VAL A 143 -0.21 -5.12 10.15
N ILE A 144 1.06 -4.95 10.56
CA ILE A 144 1.72 -5.81 11.55
C ILE A 144 1.70 -5.10 12.89
N VAL A 145 1.34 -5.81 13.93
CA VAL A 145 1.42 -5.36 15.33
C VAL A 145 2.61 -6.06 15.98
N ASP A 146 3.61 -5.29 16.41
CA ASP A 146 4.78 -5.85 17.10
C ASP A 146 4.47 -6.18 18.56
N LYS A 147 5.42 -6.80 19.26
CA LYS A 147 5.32 -7.17 20.68
C LYS A 147 5.06 -5.99 21.63
N ASP A 148 5.38 -4.78 21.22
CA ASP A 148 5.17 -3.55 21.99
C ASP A 148 3.84 -2.86 21.61
N GLY A 149 3.02 -3.49 20.77
CA GLY A 149 1.74 -2.97 20.28
C GLY A 149 1.87 -1.87 19.22
N ARG A 150 3.04 -1.72 18.59
CA ARG A 150 3.25 -0.73 17.54
C ARG A 150 2.78 -1.27 16.21
N LEU A 151 2.10 -0.44 15.45
CA LEU A 151 1.56 -0.78 14.13
C LEU A 151 2.57 -0.42 13.02
N TYR A 152 2.82 -1.36 12.13
CA TYR A 152 3.64 -1.20 10.93
C TYR A 152 2.83 -1.51 9.70
N VAL A 153 2.81 -0.58 8.74
CA VAL A 153 2.09 -0.78 7.47
C VAL A 153 3.04 -1.37 6.43
N ILE A 154 2.58 -2.43 5.77
CA ILE A 154 3.36 -3.17 4.74
C ILE A 154 2.64 -3.14 3.39
N ASP A 155 3.36 -3.55 2.34
CA ASP A 155 2.86 -3.68 0.96
C ASP A 155 2.40 -2.37 0.32
N TRP A 156 3.35 -1.47 0.09
CA TRP A 156 3.15 -0.17 -0.56
C TRP A 156 3.18 -0.21 -2.09
N SER A 157 3.00 -1.39 -2.69
CA SER A 157 3.00 -1.60 -4.15
C SER A 157 1.99 -0.71 -4.88
N HIS A 158 0.89 -0.36 -4.22
CA HIS A 158 -0.19 0.46 -4.78
C HIS A 158 -0.16 1.92 -4.33
N ALA A 159 0.86 2.35 -3.59
CA ALA A 159 0.95 3.70 -3.05
C ALA A 159 0.80 4.78 -4.13
N THR A 160 0.06 5.82 -3.79
CA THR A 160 -0.19 7.01 -4.64
C THR A 160 -0.32 8.25 -3.77
N GLN A 161 -0.28 9.42 -4.40
CA GLN A 161 -0.77 10.65 -3.78
C GLN A 161 -2.13 11.01 -4.35
N GLY A 162 -3.10 11.37 -3.50
CA GLY A 162 -4.44 11.68 -3.99
C GLY A 162 -5.47 11.93 -2.89
N ASN A 163 -6.71 11.57 -3.19
CA ASN A 163 -7.84 11.75 -2.31
C ASN A 163 -7.92 10.62 -1.27
N GLY A 164 -7.78 10.98 0.01
CA GLY A 164 -7.90 10.02 1.11
C GLY A 164 -9.27 9.34 1.21
N SER A 165 -10.35 10.03 0.80
CA SER A 165 -11.68 9.40 0.79
C SER A 165 -11.79 8.31 -0.27
N ALA A 166 -11.09 8.46 -1.42
CA ALA A 166 -11.03 7.40 -2.43
C ALA A 166 -10.22 6.19 -1.93
N ASP A 167 -9.17 6.42 -1.15
CA ASP A 167 -8.40 5.35 -0.51
C ASP A 167 -9.23 4.62 0.56
N ALA A 168 -9.97 5.36 1.39
CA ALA A 168 -10.89 4.79 2.38
C ALA A 168 -12.03 4.00 1.74
N ALA A 169 -12.61 4.51 0.63
CA ALA A 169 -13.63 3.78 -0.12
C ALA A 169 -13.09 2.45 -0.68
N ARG A 170 -11.84 2.43 -1.14
CA ARG A 170 -11.19 1.19 -1.58
C ARG A 170 -11.00 0.22 -0.42
N THR A 171 -10.57 0.68 0.75
CA THR A 171 -10.47 -0.15 1.97
C THR A 171 -11.82 -0.79 2.33
N TYR A 172 -12.91 -0.04 2.20
CA TYR A 172 -14.26 -0.53 2.46
C TYR A 172 -14.73 -1.62 1.47
N LEU A 173 -14.18 -1.62 0.24
CA LEU A 173 -14.53 -2.60 -0.81
C LEU A 173 -13.66 -3.86 -0.80
N LEU A 174 -12.58 -3.90 -0.01
CA LEU A 174 -11.67 -5.04 0.14
C LEU A 174 -12.15 -6.00 1.23
#